data_2bdacb9b794c325d4acc8c99b2bd30c2
#
_entry.id   2bdacb9b794c325d4acc8c99b2bd30c2
#
_cell.length_a   1.000
_cell.length_b   1.000
_cell.length_c   1.000
_cell.angle_alpha   90.00
_cell.angle_beta   90.00
_cell.angle_gamma   90.00
#
_symmetry.space_group_name_H-M   'P 1'
#
loop_
_entity.id
_entity.type
_entity.pdbx_description
1 polymer ?
#
loop_
_entity_poly.entity_id
_entity_poly.type
_entity_poly.pdbx_seq_one_letter_code
_entity_poly.pdbx_strand_id
1 'polypeptide(L)'
;MKPAYQTTFGDGAGGEEPGNCFAACVASLLELETADVPNFVQHQDWFRRTQSWLNERGYGMVMVEWPSVVYAGQFPKMPLIVSGWGPRDVRHSCVGQIRWDEEGYPNVQVLHDPHPEGGGLDWSRGNVSVEIVFKL
;
A
#
# COMPACT_ATOMS: atom_id res chain seq x y z
N MET A 1 -0.04 -10.24 10.00
CA MET A 1 -0.79 -9.81 8.80
C MET A 1 -1.79 -10.88 8.42
N LYS A 2 -3.03 -10.47 8.16
CA LYS A 2 -4.11 -11.37 7.70
C LYS A 2 -4.55 -10.89 6.32
N PRO A 3 -4.35 -11.66 5.25
CA PRO A 3 -4.69 -11.20 3.90
C PRO A 3 -6.16 -10.78 3.77
N ALA A 4 -6.38 -9.56 3.28
CA ALA A 4 -7.69 -9.03 2.95
C ALA A 4 -7.68 -8.61 1.47
N TYR A 5 -8.82 -8.74 0.81
CA TYR A 5 -8.93 -8.49 -0.63
C TYR A 5 -9.76 -7.25 -0.91
N GLN A 6 -9.40 -6.53 -1.98
CA GLN A 6 -10.20 -5.42 -2.46
C GLN A 6 -11.55 -5.91 -2.98
N THR A 7 -12.54 -5.04 -2.88
CA THR A 7 -13.93 -5.32 -3.27
C THR A 7 -14.41 -4.40 -4.37
N THR A 8 -13.69 -3.31 -4.64
CA THR A 8 -13.94 -2.39 -5.75
C THR A 8 -12.69 -2.29 -6.62
N PHE A 9 -12.85 -2.08 -7.92
CA PHE A 9 -11.79 -2.25 -8.91
C PHE A 9 -11.69 -1.08 -9.89
N GLY A 10 -12.51 -0.04 -9.74
CA GLY A 10 -12.55 1.10 -10.66
C GLY A 10 -11.32 1.99 -10.59
N ASP A 11 -11.20 2.88 -11.56
CA ASP A 11 -10.14 3.89 -11.62
C ASP A 11 -10.59 5.25 -11.07
N GLY A 12 -11.83 5.36 -10.63
CA GLY A 12 -12.42 6.60 -10.14
C GLY A 12 -12.97 7.53 -11.24
N ALA A 13 -12.87 7.14 -12.50
CA ALA A 13 -13.34 7.95 -13.61
C ALA A 13 -14.88 7.93 -13.71
N GLY A 14 -15.46 9.02 -14.20
CA GLY A 14 -16.91 9.10 -14.47
C GLY A 14 -17.80 8.95 -13.24
N GLY A 15 -17.31 9.26 -12.04
CA GLY A 15 -18.06 9.10 -10.80
C GLY A 15 -18.07 7.68 -10.25
N GLU A 16 -17.34 6.77 -10.89
CA GLU A 16 -17.14 5.41 -10.39
C GLU A 16 -16.34 5.42 -9.08
N GLU A 17 -16.70 4.57 -8.13
CA GLU A 17 -15.90 4.39 -6.92
C GLU A 17 -14.52 3.83 -7.30
N PRO A 18 -13.40 4.46 -6.88
CA PRO A 18 -12.09 3.90 -7.16
C PRO A 18 -11.88 2.58 -6.44
N GLY A 19 -10.97 1.77 -6.97
CA GLY A 19 -10.56 0.52 -6.35
C GLY A 19 -10.07 0.75 -4.91
N ASN A 20 -10.40 -0.17 -4.02
CA ASN A 20 -10.05 -0.06 -2.60
C ASN A 20 -8.86 -0.95 -2.21
N CYS A 21 -7.90 -1.11 -3.13
CA CYS A 21 -6.69 -1.90 -2.87
C CYS A 21 -5.88 -1.36 -1.68
N PHE A 22 -5.77 -0.04 -1.55
CA PHE A 22 -5.06 0.57 -0.41
C PHE A 22 -5.76 0.26 0.92
N ALA A 23 -7.08 0.41 0.97
CA ALA A 23 -7.86 0.04 2.15
C ALA A 23 -7.71 -1.45 2.50
N ALA A 24 -7.69 -2.32 1.49
CA ALA A 24 -7.47 -3.76 1.68
C ALA A 24 -6.06 -4.04 2.24
N CYS A 25 -5.03 -3.29 1.81
CA CYS A 25 -3.69 -3.39 2.39
C CYS A 25 -3.69 -2.97 3.86
N VAL A 26 -4.32 -1.84 4.19
CA VAL A 26 -4.46 -1.39 5.59
C VAL A 26 -5.18 -2.45 6.42
N ALA A 27 -6.28 -3.00 5.90
CA ALA A 27 -7.02 -4.08 6.55
C ALA A 27 -6.13 -5.31 6.79
N SER A 28 -5.32 -5.69 5.81
CA SER A 28 -4.39 -6.82 5.94
C SER A 28 -3.38 -6.60 7.06
N LEU A 29 -2.79 -5.41 7.14
CA LEU A 29 -1.80 -5.08 8.17
C LEU A 29 -2.39 -5.04 9.56
N LEU A 30 -3.62 -4.53 9.72
CA LEU A 30 -4.30 -4.40 11.00
C LEU A 30 -5.18 -5.61 11.35
N GLU A 31 -5.20 -6.61 10.48
CA GLU A 31 -6.00 -7.84 10.66
C GLU A 31 -7.50 -7.57 10.75
N LEU A 32 -7.96 -6.64 9.92
CA LEU A 32 -9.37 -6.26 9.79
C LEU A 32 -9.98 -6.81 8.49
N GLU A 33 -11.29 -6.71 8.38
CA GLU A 33 -11.97 -6.93 7.10
C GLU A 33 -11.89 -5.65 6.25
N THR A 34 -11.80 -5.79 4.93
CA THR A 34 -11.74 -4.65 4.02
C THR A 34 -12.93 -3.70 4.19
N ALA A 35 -14.12 -4.24 4.45
CA ALA A 35 -15.33 -3.47 4.67
C ALA A 35 -15.26 -2.55 5.89
N ASP A 36 -14.37 -2.83 6.84
CA ASP A 36 -14.20 -2.02 8.06
C ASP A 36 -13.21 -0.88 7.87
N VAL A 37 -12.57 -0.78 6.71
CA VAL A 37 -11.59 0.26 6.39
C VAL A 37 -12.17 1.17 5.31
N PRO A 38 -12.22 2.50 5.54
CA PRO A 38 -12.71 3.43 4.52
C PRO A 38 -11.88 3.39 3.25
N ASN A 39 -12.51 3.62 2.11
CA ASN A 39 -11.78 3.80 0.85
C ASN A 39 -11.23 5.24 0.78
N PHE A 40 -10.09 5.45 1.44
CA PHE A 40 -9.50 6.78 1.60
C PHE A 40 -9.17 7.44 0.26
N VAL A 41 -8.74 6.67 -0.73
CA VAL A 41 -8.23 7.17 -2.01
C VAL A 41 -9.29 7.85 -2.87
N GLN A 42 -10.58 7.70 -2.54
CA GLN A 42 -11.64 8.45 -3.18
C GLN A 42 -11.63 9.95 -2.82
N HIS A 43 -10.84 10.35 -1.82
CA HIS A 43 -10.74 11.72 -1.36
C HIS A 43 -9.39 12.32 -1.76
N GLN A 44 -9.40 13.61 -2.12
CA GLN A 44 -8.17 14.32 -2.46
C GLN A 44 -7.20 14.40 -1.27
N ASP A 45 -7.71 14.50 -0.06
CA ASP A 45 -6.93 14.53 1.19
C ASP A 45 -6.80 13.14 1.84
N TRP A 46 -6.68 12.11 1.02
CA TRP A 46 -6.68 10.71 1.45
C TRP A 46 -5.60 10.40 2.49
N PHE A 47 -4.42 11.00 2.34
CA PHE A 47 -3.31 10.74 3.27
C PHE A 47 -3.65 11.21 4.68
N ARG A 48 -4.16 12.45 4.82
CA ARG A 48 -4.57 13.00 6.10
C ARG A 48 -5.73 12.21 6.71
N ARG A 49 -6.69 11.80 5.91
CA ARG A 49 -7.81 10.98 6.37
C ARG A 49 -7.34 9.61 6.88
N THR A 50 -6.40 9.01 6.17
CA THR A 50 -5.77 7.75 6.60
C THR A 50 -5.06 7.93 7.94
N GLN A 51 -4.26 8.99 8.08
CA GLN A 51 -3.55 9.29 9.33
C GLN A 51 -4.52 9.47 10.50
N SER A 52 -5.57 10.26 10.31
CA SER A 52 -6.55 10.49 11.38
C SER A 52 -7.23 9.19 11.80
N TRP A 53 -7.65 8.39 10.82
CA TRP A 53 -8.29 7.10 11.08
C TRP A 53 -7.38 6.12 11.81
N LEU A 54 -6.11 6.06 11.41
CA LEU A 54 -5.10 5.23 12.06
C LEU A 54 -4.81 5.73 13.47
N ASN A 55 -4.62 7.04 13.66
CA ASN A 55 -4.31 7.63 14.96
C ASN A 55 -5.40 7.31 16.00
N GLU A 56 -6.67 7.35 15.62
CA GLU A 56 -7.78 6.98 16.49
C GLU A 56 -7.69 5.54 16.99
N ARG A 57 -6.92 4.70 16.28
CA ARG A 57 -6.73 3.28 16.59
C ARG A 57 -5.35 2.96 17.16
N GLY A 58 -4.56 4.00 17.44
CA GLY A 58 -3.22 3.84 18.03
C GLY A 58 -2.13 3.54 17.02
N TYR A 59 -2.33 3.89 15.75
CA TYR A 59 -1.34 3.69 14.70
C TYR A 59 -1.01 5.00 14.01
N GLY A 60 0.18 5.04 13.41
CA GLY A 60 0.61 6.12 12.52
C GLY A 60 1.04 5.56 11.17
N MET A 61 1.27 6.45 10.21
CA MET A 61 1.75 6.07 8.88
C MET A 61 2.79 7.07 8.39
N VAL A 62 3.84 6.56 7.79
CA VAL A 62 4.85 7.36 7.09
C VAL A 62 4.90 6.90 5.65
N MET A 63 4.95 7.84 4.72
CA MET A 63 5.12 7.56 3.30
C MET A 63 6.53 7.96 2.86
N VAL A 64 7.20 7.05 2.16
CA VAL A 64 8.55 7.28 1.62
C VAL A 64 8.52 6.95 0.13
N GLU A 65 9.00 7.87 -0.70
CA GLU A 65 9.16 7.60 -2.12
C GLU A 65 10.33 6.64 -2.35
N TRP A 66 10.21 5.76 -3.35
CA TRP A 66 11.17 4.70 -3.60
C TRP A 66 12.62 5.17 -3.78
N PRO A 67 12.91 6.27 -4.50
CA PRO A 67 14.29 6.76 -4.59
C PRO A 67 14.94 7.02 -3.24
N SER A 68 14.17 7.47 -2.24
CA SER A 68 14.67 7.70 -0.89
C SER A 68 14.91 6.40 -0.12
N VAL A 69 14.22 5.32 -0.46
CA VAL A 69 14.43 4.00 0.15
C VAL A 69 15.86 3.50 -0.10
N VAL A 70 16.38 3.75 -1.29
CA VAL A 70 17.75 3.34 -1.67
C VAL A 70 18.80 3.94 -0.72
N TYR A 71 18.56 5.13 -0.18
CA TYR A 71 19.45 5.85 0.71
C TYR A 71 19.12 5.70 2.20
N ALA A 72 18.07 4.98 2.52
CA ALA A 72 17.59 4.88 3.91
C ALA A 72 18.40 3.91 4.79
N GLY A 73 19.34 3.18 4.21
CA GLY A 73 20.09 2.15 4.92
C GLY A 73 19.26 0.87 5.04
N GLN A 74 19.00 0.42 6.24
CA GLN A 74 18.20 -0.79 6.46
C GLN A 74 16.79 -0.44 6.89
N PHE A 75 15.82 -1.01 6.16
CA PHE A 75 14.44 -1.06 6.62
C PHE A 75 14.23 -2.30 7.47
N PRO A 76 13.44 -2.22 8.55
CA PRO A 76 13.09 -3.41 9.31
C PRO A 76 12.32 -4.42 8.45
N LYS A 77 12.50 -5.69 8.77
CA LYS A 77 11.74 -6.77 8.14
C LYS A 77 10.32 -6.78 8.67
N MET A 78 9.48 -5.95 8.11
CA MET A 78 8.09 -5.84 8.49
C MET A 78 7.23 -5.70 7.26
N PRO A 79 5.98 -6.17 7.29
CA PRO A 79 5.03 -5.89 6.23
C PRO A 79 4.77 -4.38 6.13
N LEU A 80 4.74 -3.87 4.92
CA LEU A 80 4.40 -2.49 4.61
C LEU A 80 3.55 -2.45 3.35
N ILE A 81 3.01 -1.28 3.04
CA ILE A 81 2.28 -1.09 1.79
C ILE A 81 3.26 -0.56 0.76
N VAL A 82 3.20 -1.10 -0.45
CA VAL A 82 3.90 -0.57 -1.61
C VAL A 82 2.89 -0.17 -2.66
N SER A 83 3.00 1.05 -3.16
CA SER A 83 2.02 1.65 -4.05
C SER A 83 2.69 2.18 -5.31
N GLY A 84 2.04 2.01 -6.45
CA GLY A 84 2.54 2.45 -7.74
C GLY A 84 1.54 2.17 -8.84
N TRP A 85 2.01 2.13 -10.08
CA TRP A 85 1.19 1.70 -11.20
C TRP A 85 1.07 0.19 -11.18
N GLY A 86 -0.15 -0.30 -11.38
CA GLY A 86 -0.43 -1.72 -11.52
C GLY A 86 -0.44 -2.17 -12.98
N PRO A 87 -0.54 -3.48 -13.22
CA PRO A 87 -0.51 -4.03 -14.57
C PRO A 87 -1.79 -3.76 -15.38
N ARG A 88 -2.84 -3.29 -14.74
CA ARG A 88 -4.15 -3.00 -15.37
C ARG A 88 -4.35 -1.52 -15.67
N ASP A 89 -3.24 -0.78 -15.77
CA ASP A 89 -3.22 0.67 -16.10
C ASP A 89 -3.97 1.55 -15.09
N VAL A 90 -3.98 1.13 -13.82
CA VAL A 90 -4.49 1.91 -12.69
C VAL A 90 -3.47 1.89 -11.56
N ARG A 91 -3.54 2.89 -10.67
CA ARG A 91 -2.74 2.90 -9.43
C ARG A 91 -3.16 1.71 -8.58
N HIS A 92 -2.17 1.09 -7.95
CA HIS A 92 -2.37 -0.14 -7.18
C HIS A 92 -1.51 -0.15 -5.93
N SER A 93 -1.95 -0.91 -4.93
CA SER A 93 -1.21 -1.11 -3.69
C SER A 93 -1.17 -2.60 -3.36
N CYS A 94 -0.02 -3.04 -2.85
CA CYS A 94 0.20 -4.40 -2.36
C CYS A 94 0.80 -4.34 -0.96
N VAL A 95 0.67 -5.42 -0.21
CA VAL A 95 1.47 -5.62 1.00
C VAL A 95 2.79 -6.26 0.59
N GLY A 96 3.87 -5.66 0.99
CA GLY A 96 5.21 -6.13 0.66
C GLY A 96 6.17 -6.07 1.82
N GLN A 97 7.38 -6.50 1.57
CA GLN A 97 8.50 -6.41 2.49
C GLN A 97 9.73 -5.98 1.70
N ILE A 98 10.49 -5.03 2.24
CA ILE A 98 11.75 -4.61 1.63
C ILE A 98 12.82 -5.63 2.00
N ARG A 99 13.51 -6.12 0.97
CA ARG A 99 14.68 -6.97 1.10
C ARG A 99 15.88 -6.30 0.45
N TRP A 100 17.05 -6.54 1.00
CA TRP A 100 18.30 -6.03 0.47
C TRP A 100 19.06 -7.19 -0.18
N ASP A 101 19.53 -6.99 -1.41
CA ASP A 101 20.35 -7.98 -2.08
C ASP A 101 21.78 -7.99 -1.53
N GLU A 102 22.63 -8.89 -2.05
CA GLU A 102 24.03 -9.01 -1.61
C GLU A 102 24.85 -7.75 -1.88
N GLU A 103 24.45 -6.94 -2.84
CA GLU A 103 25.13 -5.69 -3.20
C GLU A 103 24.61 -4.49 -2.39
N GLY A 104 23.60 -4.70 -1.55
CA GLY A 104 23.02 -3.65 -0.72
C GLY A 104 21.92 -2.83 -1.39
N TYR A 105 21.35 -3.32 -2.50
CA TYR A 105 20.23 -2.66 -3.15
C TYR A 105 18.89 -3.21 -2.65
N PRO A 106 17.91 -2.31 -2.41
CA PRO A 106 16.60 -2.75 -1.96
C PRO A 106 15.74 -3.28 -3.11
N ASN A 107 14.93 -4.27 -2.80
CA ASN A 107 13.84 -4.72 -3.65
C ASN A 107 12.62 -5.06 -2.80
N VAL A 108 11.47 -5.14 -3.42
CA VAL A 108 10.22 -5.49 -2.74
C VAL A 108 9.86 -6.93 -3.04
N GLN A 109 9.64 -7.70 -1.99
CA GLN A 109 8.93 -8.97 -2.09
C GLN A 109 7.45 -8.71 -1.81
N VAL A 110 6.58 -9.02 -2.76
CA VAL A 110 5.14 -8.94 -2.53
C VAL A 110 4.72 -10.10 -1.63
N LEU A 111 4.15 -9.78 -0.48
CA LEU A 111 3.62 -10.75 0.47
C LEU A 111 2.14 -11.05 0.19
N HIS A 112 1.39 -10.04 -0.25
CA HIS A 112 -0.02 -10.15 -0.55
C HIS A 112 -0.43 -9.07 -1.55
N ASP A 113 -1.02 -9.48 -2.67
CA ASP A 113 -1.69 -8.59 -3.60
C ASP A 113 -3.20 -8.64 -3.31
N PRO A 114 -3.83 -7.51 -2.94
CA PRO A 114 -5.26 -7.52 -2.64
C PRO A 114 -6.16 -7.75 -3.86
N HIS A 115 -5.62 -7.63 -5.08
CA HIS A 115 -6.37 -7.97 -6.28
C HIS A 115 -6.45 -9.49 -6.41
N PRO A 116 -7.66 -10.08 -6.62
CA PRO A 116 -7.80 -11.53 -6.69
C PRO A 116 -6.98 -12.19 -7.81
N GLU A 117 -6.71 -11.46 -8.89
CA GLU A 117 -5.90 -11.95 -10.00
C GLU A 117 -4.40 -11.69 -9.83
N GLY A 118 -4.00 -10.97 -8.77
CA GLY A 118 -2.61 -10.65 -8.52
C GLY A 118 -2.02 -9.69 -9.55
N GLY A 119 -0.74 -9.88 -9.87
CA GLY A 119 -0.03 -9.09 -10.88
C GLY A 119 0.94 -8.06 -10.30
N GLY A 120 0.81 -7.69 -9.04
CA GLY A 120 1.72 -6.77 -8.36
C GLY A 120 1.74 -5.37 -8.94
N LEU A 121 2.93 -4.77 -9.01
CA LEU A 121 3.15 -3.43 -9.54
C LEU A 121 3.96 -3.48 -10.84
N ASP A 122 3.73 -2.50 -11.71
CA ASP A 122 4.56 -2.25 -12.89
C ASP A 122 5.67 -1.25 -12.54
N TRP A 123 6.82 -1.76 -12.14
CA TRP A 123 7.97 -0.96 -11.73
C TRP A 123 8.54 -0.12 -12.86
N SER A 124 8.33 -0.50 -14.12
CA SER A 124 8.86 0.22 -15.27
C SER A 124 8.27 1.63 -15.42
N ARG A 125 7.10 1.87 -14.84
CA ARG A 125 6.42 3.18 -14.90
C ARG A 125 6.87 4.16 -13.83
N GLY A 126 7.65 3.73 -12.86
CA GLY A 126 8.13 4.59 -11.78
C GLY A 126 7.03 5.01 -10.80
N ASN A 127 7.30 6.08 -10.06
CA ASN A 127 6.37 6.66 -9.07
C ASN A 127 5.89 5.65 -8.01
N VAL A 128 6.82 4.86 -7.49
CA VAL A 128 6.57 3.91 -6.42
C VAL A 128 6.84 4.57 -5.07
N SER A 129 5.95 4.36 -4.12
CA SER A 129 6.10 4.76 -2.72
C SER A 129 5.90 3.56 -1.81
N VAL A 130 6.42 3.67 -0.60
CA VAL A 130 6.12 2.73 0.48
C VAL A 130 5.43 3.47 1.61
N GLU A 131 4.41 2.86 2.16
CA GLU A 131 3.68 3.38 3.31
C GLU A 131 3.90 2.42 4.48
N ILE A 132 4.52 2.95 5.51
CA ILE A 132 4.85 2.20 6.72
C ILE A 132 3.82 2.52 7.78
N VAL A 133 3.04 1.52 8.17
CA VAL A 133 2.07 1.63 9.26
C VAL A 133 2.74 1.07 10.52
N PHE A 134 2.72 1.85 11.58
CA PHE A 134 3.39 1.49 12.83
C PHE A 134 2.50 1.79 14.03
N LYS A 135 2.72 1.05 15.10
CA LYS A 135 2.00 1.26 16.36
C LYS A 135 2.59 2.47 17.10
N LEU A 136 1.72 3.35 17.54
CA LEU A 136 2.10 4.51 18.36
C LEU A 136 2.43 4.12 19.80
#